data_ea8482708564e8644edcc8949a31b0df
#
_entry.id   ea8482708564e8644edcc8949a31b0df
#
_cell.length_a   1.000
_cell.length_b   1.000
_cell.length_c   1.000
_cell.angle_alpha   90.00
_cell.angle_beta   90.00
_cell.angle_gamma   90.00
#
_symmetry.space_group_name_H-M   'P 1'
#
loop_
_entity.id
_entity.type
_entity.pdbx_description
1 polymer ?
#
loop_
_entity_poly.entity_id
_entity_poly.type
_entity_poly.pdbx_seq_one_letter_code
_entity_poly.pdbx_strand_id
1 'polypeptide(L)'
;AGKTTTSGKLAGLLKKQGKRPLLVACDVYRPAAVKQLEIVGEGVGVPVYKIEGETNPVSIAGKSIAECDTSLYDTLIIDTAGRLQIDEELMEELANIKEVTTPDAVLLVVDAMTGQDSVNIAKGFNEAVGIDGVILSKLDGDTRGGAAISVKAVCGKPIMFSCIGEKLTDIEPFYPDRMASRILGMGDVLTLIDKAQEAFDEKQAIELEKKIRQQRFDLNDFLGQMEQMKNLGSLSSIAGMIPGLNQKALANANIDDKQMDRVAAIIKSMTPGERENPSIINSSRKQRIAAGCGMQVQDVNRLLRQFEDMQKMMKQFTGKGARKKLARFGLK
;
A
#
# COMPACT_ATOMS: atom_id res chain seq x y z
N ALA A 1 -2.08 0.39 -19.51
CA ALA A 1 -2.84 1.21 -18.56
C ALA A 1 -2.04 1.39 -17.27
N GLY A 2 -2.20 2.52 -16.58
CA GLY A 2 -1.61 2.73 -15.26
C GLY A 2 -0.15 3.20 -15.20
N LYS A 3 0.50 3.55 -16.31
CA LYS A 3 1.90 4.00 -16.33
C LYS A 3 2.17 5.19 -15.40
N THR A 4 1.49 6.29 -15.59
CA THR A 4 1.68 7.53 -14.81
C THR A 4 1.52 7.29 -13.30
N THR A 5 0.52 6.52 -12.90
CA THR A 5 0.35 6.13 -11.49
C THR A 5 1.50 5.24 -11.02
N THR A 6 1.96 4.32 -11.87
CA THR A 6 3.08 3.42 -11.55
C THR A 6 4.41 4.20 -11.44
N SER A 7 4.64 5.20 -12.33
CA SER A 7 5.79 6.09 -12.25
C SER A 7 5.86 6.81 -10.90
N GLY A 8 4.73 7.33 -10.41
CA GLY A 8 4.67 7.95 -9.09
C GLY A 8 4.83 6.96 -7.93
N LYS A 9 4.25 5.77 -8.03
CA LYS A 9 4.46 4.71 -7.03
C LYS A 9 5.93 4.32 -6.93
N LEU A 10 6.59 4.12 -8.08
CA LEU A 10 8.02 3.80 -8.14
C LEU A 10 8.87 4.93 -7.56
N ALA A 11 8.55 6.19 -7.90
CA ALA A 11 9.23 7.34 -7.32
C ALA A 11 9.09 7.40 -5.80
N GLY A 12 7.89 7.16 -5.27
CA GLY A 12 7.64 7.10 -3.83
C GLY A 12 8.40 5.96 -3.13
N LEU A 13 8.50 4.79 -3.77
CA LEU A 13 9.28 3.66 -3.26
C LEU A 13 10.78 3.99 -3.21
N LEU A 14 11.34 4.52 -4.30
CA LEU A 14 12.76 4.89 -4.37
C LEU A 14 13.10 5.99 -3.38
N LYS A 15 12.21 6.97 -3.18
CA LYS A 15 12.37 8.01 -2.15
C LYS A 15 12.42 7.42 -0.74
N LYS A 16 11.58 6.44 -0.42
CA LYS A 16 11.64 5.73 0.87
C LYS A 16 12.95 4.97 1.07
N GLN A 17 13.58 4.53 -0.01
CA GLN A 17 14.89 3.88 -0.02
C GLN A 17 16.06 4.88 0.06
N GLY A 18 15.77 6.18 0.22
CA GLY A 18 16.79 7.23 0.35
C GLY A 18 17.29 7.79 -0.99
N LYS A 19 16.67 7.42 -2.11
CA LYS A 19 16.95 8.04 -3.41
C LYS A 19 16.26 9.39 -3.54
N ARG A 20 16.72 10.19 -4.49
CA ARG A 20 16.19 11.53 -4.80
C ARG A 20 15.63 11.54 -6.22
N PRO A 21 14.43 10.95 -6.43
CA PRO A 21 13.85 10.84 -7.76
C PRO A 21 13.31 12.18 -8.27
N LEU A 22 13.34 12.34 -9.61
CA LEU A 22 12.66 13.36 -10.39
C LEU A 22 11.78 12.67 -11.42
N LEU A 23 10.50 13.04 -11.50
CA LEU A 23 9.58 12.56 -12.53
C LEU A 23 9.70 13.47 -13.76
N VAL A 24 9.70 12.90 -14.96
CA VAL A 24 9.79 13.65 -16.23
C VAL A 24 8.53 13.39 -17.05
N ALA A 25 7.81 14.47 -17.42
CA ALA A 25 6.53 14.40 -18.12
C ALA A 25 6.73 14.37 -19.64
N CYS A 26 6.80 13.18 -20.24
CA CYS A 26 6.91 12.98 -21.69
C CYS A 26 5.59 12.53 -22.36
N ASP A 27 4.48 12.31 -21.63
CA ASP A 27 3.15 12.10 -22.23
C ASP A 27 2.48 13.45 -22.53
N VAL A 28 2.92 14.08 -23.61
CA VAL A 28 2.45 15.41 -24.03
C VAL A 28 1.20 15.37 -24.90
N TYR A 29 0.82 14.21 -25.43
CA TYR A 29 -0.33 14.06 -26.32
C TYR A 29 -1.67 14.12 -25.60
N ARG A 30 -1.67 13.84 -24.31
CA ARG A 30 -2.87 13.91 -23.47
C ARG A 30 -2.77 15.10 -22.52
N PRO A 31 -3.57 16.15 -22.72
CA PRO A 31 -3.47 17.36 -21.90
C PRO A 31 -3.57 17.12 -20.39
N ALA A 32 -4.33 16.07 -20.00
CA ALA A 32 -4.49 15.70 -18.60
C ALA A 32 -3.31 14.85 -18.04
N ALA A 33 -2.43 14.29 -18.87
CA ALA A 33 -1.39 13.35 -18.40
C ALA A 33 -0.30 14.06 -17.61
N VAL A 34 0.18 15.22 -18.09
CA VAL A 34 1.16 16.05 -17.38
C VAL A 34 0.62 16.47 -16.02
N LYS A 35 -0.63 16.97 -15.98
CA LYS A 35 -1.28 17.35 -14.71
C LYS A 35 -1.50 16.14 -13.79
N GLN A 36 -1.81 14.99 -14.34
CA GLN A 36 -1.93 13.74 -13.58
C GLN A 36 -0.59 13.35 -12.93
N LEU A 37 0.52 13.48 -13.68
CA LEU A 37 1.85 13.19 -13.14
C LEU A 37 2.21 14.17 -12.02
N GLU A 38 1.86 15.47 -12.17
CA GLU A 38 2.05 16.47 -11.10
C GLU A 38 1.31 16.11 -9.82
N ILE A 39 0.01 15.76 -9.92
CA ILE A 39 -0.80 15.35 -8.77
C ILE A 39 -0.21 14.12 -8.08
N VAL A 40 0.22 13.15 -8.88
CA VAL A 40 0.83 11.91 -8.35
C VAL A 40 2.19 12.20 -7.71
N GLY A 41 3.02 13.05 -8.34
CA GLY A 41 4.30 13.50 -7.81
C GLY A 41 4.14 14.24 -6.47
N GLU A 42 3.18 15.17 -6.40
CA GLU A 42 2.84 15.88 -5.15
C GLU A 42 2.41 14.88 -4.05
N GLY A 43 1.57 13.90 -4.39
CA GLY A 43 1.10 12.87 -3.46
C GLY A 43 2.22 12.02 -2.83
N VAL A 44 3.36 11.87 -3.50
CA VAL A 44 4.55 11.17 -2.95
C VAL A 44 5.67 12.15 -2.56
N GLY A 45 5.46 13.46 -2.76
CA GLY A 45 6.42 14.51 -2.48
C GLY A 45 7.67 14.43 -3.38
N VAL A 46 7.49 14.09 -4.66
CA VAL A 46 8.53 14.02 -5.69
C VAL A 46 8.24 15.09 -6.75
N PRO A 47 9.22 15.94 -7.11
CA PRO A 47 9.02 16.96 -8.11
C PRO A 47 8.87 16.38 -9.52
N VAL A 48 8.24 17.18 -10.41
CA VAL A 48 8.00 16.82 -11.80
C VAL A 48 8.68 17.85 -12.69
N TYR A 49 9.53 17.38 -13.59
CA TYR A 49 10.12 18.17 -14.67
C TYR A 49 9.16 18.19 -15.86
N LYS A 50 8.85 19.36 -16.35
CA LYS A 50 8.05 19.62 -17.54
C LYS A 50 8.57 20.85 -18.25
N ILE A 51 8.32 20.96 -19.56
CA ILE A 51 8.63 22.15 -20.34
C ILE A 51 7.30 22.68 -20.91
N GLU A 52 6.90 23.87 -20.49
CA GLU A 52 5.65 24.48 -20.96
C GLU A 52 5.73 24.79 -22.47
N GLY A 53 4.70 24.38 -23.21
CA GLY A 53 4.61 24.58 -24.65
C GLY A 53 5.47 23.66 -25.51
N GLU A 54 6.31 22.83 -24.92
CA GLU A 54 7.05 21.81 -25.67
C GLU A 54 6.15 20.60 -25.94
N THR A 55 6.10 20.16 -27.18
CA THR A 55 5.28 19.04 -27.65
C THR A 55 6.10 17.85 -28.14
N ASN A 56 7.43 17.96 -28.15
CA ASN A 56 8.32 16.89 -28.56
C ASN A 56 8.85 16.12 -27.33
N PRO A 57 8.40 14.88 -27.10
CA PRO A 57 8.82 14.08 -25.93
C PRO A 57 10.32 13.80 -25.90
N VAL A 58 10.94 13.60 -27.08
CA VAL A 58 12.39 13.35 -27.20
C VAL A 58 13.20 14.56 -26.73
N SER A 59 12.74 15.78 -27.12
CA SER A 59 13.33 17.02 -26.63
C SER A 59 13.22 17.19 -25.13
N ILE A 60 12.04 16.90 -24.56
CA ILE A 60 11.83 16.98 -23.10
C ILE A 60 12.74 16.00 -22.36
N ALA A 61 12.79 14.76 -22.83
CA ALA A 61 13.63 13.72 -22.21
C ALA A 61 15.13 14.09 -22.26
N GLY A 62 15.62 14.54 -23.41
CA GLY A 62 17.03 14.96 -23.57
C GLY A 62 17.39 16.17 -22.70
N LYS A 63 16.52 17.19 -22.65
CA LYS A 63 16.72 18.37 -21.79
C LYS A 63 16.65 18.03 -20.33
N SER A 64 15.77 17.10 -19.92
CA SER A 64 15.68 16.69 -18.52
C SER A 64 16.99 16.13 -17.97
N ILE A 65 17.78 15.45 -18.80
CA ILE A 65 19.11 14.94 -18.43
C ILE A 65 20.14 16.08 -18.38
N ALA A 66 20.12 16.94 -19.40
CA ALA A 66 21.08 18.03 -19.51
C ALA A 66 20.91 19.10 -18.43
N GLU A 67 19.66 19.36 -18.03
CA GLU A 67 19.29 20.39 -17.06
C GLU A 67 19.13 19.84 -15.62
N CYS A 68 19.18 18.51 -15.46
CA CYS A 68 19.03 17.89 -14.14
C CYS A 68 20.21 18.23 -13.23
N ASP A 69 19.91 18.84 -12.10
CA ASP A 69 20.91 19.06 -11.06
C ASP A 69 21.18 17.76 -10.31
N THR A 70 22.29 17.11 -10.62
CA THR A 70 22.74 15.86 -9.99
C THR A 70 23.03 15.98 -8.51
N SER A 71 23.19 17.22 -8.00
CA SER A 71 23.30 17.45 -6.56
C SER A 71 21.96 17.31 -5.84
N LEU A 72 20.84 17.56 -6.55
CA LEU A 72 19.47 17.47 -6.02
C LEU A 72 18.83 16.12 -6.34
N TYR A 73 19.08 15.55 -7.52
CA TYR A 73 18.44 14.34 -8.00
C TYR A 73 19.47 13.30 -8.41
N ASP A 74 19.22 12.05 -8.08
CA ASP A 74 20.07 10.89 -8.44
C ASP A 74 19.34 9.87 -9.32
N THR A 75 18.03 10.05 -9.54
CA THR A 75 17.21 9.12 -10.30
C THR A 75 16.18 9.89 -11.12
N LEU A 76 16.17 9.69 -12.44
CA LEU A 76 15.15 10.21 -13.33
C LEU A 76 14.17 9.11 -13.71
N ILE A 77 12.86 9.39 -13.62
CA ILE A 77 11.80 8.48 -14.06
C ILE A 77 11.03 9.18 -15.18
N ILE A 78 11.22 8.72 -16.40
CA ILE A 78 10.63 9.31 -17.61
C ILE A 78 9.29 8.62 -17.86
N ASP A 79 8.17 9.35 -17.65
CA ASP A 79 6.81 8.86 -17.93
C ASP A 79 6.43 9.20 -19.36
N THR A 80 6.40 8.17 -20.22
CA THR A 80 6.17 8.31 -21.67
C THR A 80 4.71 8.10 -22.03
N ALA A 81 4.30 8.50 -23.22
CA ALA A 81 2.99 8.21 -23.78
C ALA A 81 2.70 6.69 -23.81
N GLY A 82 1.43 6.34 -23.80
CA GLY A 82 1.00 4.96 -23.90
C GLY A 82 -0.31 4.82 -24.65
N ARG A 83 -0.28 4.02 -25.69
CA ARG A 83 -1.44 3.62 -26.46
C ARG A 83 -1.77 2.16 -26.17
N LEU A 84 -3.01 1.75 -26.46
CA LEU A 84 -3.49 0.37 -26.24
C LEU A 84 -3.01 -0.56 -27.34
N GLN A 85 -2.61 -0.01 -28.49
CA GLN A 85 -2.12 -0.78 -29.64
C GLN A 85 -0.66 -0.44 -29.92
N ILE A 86 0.05 -1.39 -30.49
CA ILE A 86 1.42 -1.23 -30.99
C ILE A 86 1.30 -0.35 -32.24
N ASP A 87 1.82 0.86 -32.14
CA ASP A 87 1.79 1.89 -33.14
C ASP A 87 3.24 2.18 -33.53
N GLU A 88 3.56 2.13 -34.81
CA GLU A 88 4.93 2.32 -35.31
C GLU A 88 5.49 3.68 -34.92
N GLU A 89 4.68 4.76 -34.99
CA GLU A 89 5.10 6.10 -34.59
C GLU A 89 5.52 6.17 -33.12
N LEU A 90 4.72 5.52 -32.23
CA LEU A 90 5.04 5.45 -30.80
C LEU A 90 6.31 4.62 -30.56
N MET A 91 6.52 3.53 -31.30
CA MET A 91 7.72 2.71 -31.13
C MET A 91 8.97 3.45 -31.56
N GLU A 92 8.90 4.22 -32.65
CA GLU A 92 10.00 5.08 -33.09
C GLU A 92 10.29 6.20 -32.08
N GLU A 93 9.26 6.85 -31.56
CA GLU A 93 9.40 7.86 -30.49
C GLU A 93 10.10 7.28 -29.26
N LEU A 94 9.68 6.11 -28.78
CA LEU A 94 10.28 5.46 -27.62
C LEU A 94 11.73 5.04 -27.89
N ALA A 95 12.04 4.57 -29.10
CA ALA A 95 13.41 4.27 -29.51
C ALA A 95 14.29 5.54 -29.50
N ASN A 96 13.77 6.64 -30.02
CA ASN A 96 14.46 7.93 -30.00
C ASN A 96 14.67 8.47 -28.59
N ILE A 97 13.66 8.35 -27.69
CA ILE A 97 13.81 8.69 -26.27
C ILE A 97 14.91 7.84 -25.64
N LYS A 98 14.91 6.52 -25.89
CA LYS A 98 15.92 5.61 -25.37
C LYS A 98 17.32 5.97 -25.85
N GLU A 99 17.47 6.33 -27.12
CA GLU A 99 18.75 6.72 -27.71
C GLU A 99 19.33 7.98 -27.06
N VAL A 100 18.51 9.04 -26.92
CA VAL A 100 18.99 10.32 -26.34
C VAL A 100 19.20 10.26 -24.83
N THR A 101 18.49 9.37 -24.13
CA THR A 101 18.56 9.28 -22.67
C THR A 101 19.50 8.20 -22.17
N THR A 102 19.83 7.20 -22.99
CA THR A 102 20.62 6.01 -22.59
C THR A 102 20.27 5.51 -21.20
N PRO A 103 19.00 5.09 -20.97
CA PRO A 103 18.52 4.81 -19.62
C PRO A 103 19.17 3.55 -19.06
N ASP A 104 19.37 3.50 -17.73
CA ASP A 104 19.85 2.30 -17.03
C ASP A 104 18.85 1.15 -17.12
N ALA A 105 17.55 1.45 -17.23
CA ALA A 105 16.49 0.43 -17.37
C ALA A 105 15.27 0.97 -18.12
N VAL A 106 14.77 0.17 -19.05
CA VAL A 106 13.48 0.36 -19.73
C VAL A 106 12.46 -0.59 -19.11
N LEU A 107 11.48 -0.03 -18.40
CA LEU A 107 10.48 -0.79 -17.66
C LEU A 107 9.13 -0.72 -18.37
N LEU A 108 8.58 -1.88 -18.72
CA LEU A 108 7.24 -1.97 -19.30
C LEU A 108 6.20 -2.16 -18.20
N VAL A 109 5.19 -1.28 -18.16
CA VAL A 109 4.04 -1.44 -17.26
C VAL A 109 2.95 -2.25 -17.95
N VAL A 110 2.62 -3.40 -17.39
CA VAL A 110 1.62 -4.35 -17.89
C VAL A 110 0.46 -4.43 -16.91
N ASP A 111 -0.77 -4.38 -17.42
CA ASP A 111 -1.98 -4.56 -16.61
C ASP A 111 -2.25 -6.07 -16.44
N ALA A 112 -2.19 -6.57 -15.23
CA ALA A 112 -2.40 -7.98 -14.91
C ALA A 112 -3.81 -8.49 -15.26
N MET A 113 -4.79 -7.58 -15.38
CA MET A 113 -6.19 -7.94 -15.68
C MET A 113 -6.46 -8.11 -17.17
N THR A 114 -5.56 -7.69 -18.06
CA THR A 114 -5.81 -7.73 -19.53
C THR A 114 -5.52 -9.10 -20.18
N GLY A 115 -5.12 -10.10 -19.38
CA GLY A 115 -4.95 -11.47 -19.86
C GLY A 115 -3.96 -11.59 -21.04
N GLN A 116 -4.38 -12.26 -22.13
CA GLN A 116 -3.51 -12.55 -23.28
C GLN A 116 -3.03 -11.30 -24.03
N ASP A 117 -3.82 -10.22 -24.03
CA ASP A 117 -3.43 -8.95 -24.68
C ASP A 117 -2.16 -8.35 -24.04
N SER A 118 -2.01 -8.51 -22.74
CA SER A 118 -0.82 -8.05 -22.02
C SER A 118 0.45 -8.75 -22.51
N VAL A 119 0.35 -10.01 -22.88
CA VAL A 119 1.46 -10.83 -23.39
C VAL A 119 1.87 -10.37 -24.78
N ASN A 120 0.90 -10.13 -25.68
CA ASN A 120 1.15 -9.65 -27.02
C ASN A 120 1.80 -8.26 -27.01
N ILE A 121 1.27 -7.37 -26.16
CA ILE A 121 1.84 -6.02 -25.98
C ILE A 121 3.29 -6.13 -25.48
N ALA A 122 3.56 -6.96 -24.48
CA ALA A 122 4.88 -7.10 -23.91
C ALA A 122 5.90 -7.66 -24.92
N LYS A 123 5.47 -8.59 -25.77
CA LYS A 123 6.30 -9.13 -26.86
C LYS A 123 6.66 -8.04 -27.87
N GLY A 124 5.67 -7.30 -28.36
CA GLY A 124 5.89 -6.23 -29.35
C GLY A 124 6.79 -5.12 -28.83
N PHE A 125 6.60 -4.66 -27.58
CA PHE A 125 7.47 -3.67 -26.96
C PHE A 125 8.90 -4.18 -26.78
N ASN A 126 9.07 -5.45 -26.41
CA ASN A 126 10.41 -6.04 -26.28
C ASN A 126 11.14 -6.16 -27.62
N GLU A 127 10.42 -6.48 -28.69
CA GLU A 127 10.99 -6.59 -30.03
C GLU A 127 11.34 -5.22 -30.62
N ALA A 128 10.50 -4.18 -30.40
CA ALA A 128 10.68 -2.86 -30.99
C ALA A 128 11.67 -1.97 -30.23
N VAL A 129 11.57 -1.93 -28.91
CA VAL A 129 12.34 -0.98 -28.06
C VAL A 129 13.41 -1.70 -27.23
N GLY A 130 13.19 -2.97 -26.91
CA GLY A 130 14.03 -3.74 -26.00
C GLY A 130 13.83 -3.28 -24.56
N ILE A 131 13.05 -4.05 -23.80
CA ILE A 131 12.78 -3.81 -22.38
C ILE A 131 13.78 -4.53 -21.49
N ASP A 132 14.05 -4.03 -20.28
CA ASP A 132 14.93 -4.62 -19.29
C ASP A 132 14.14 -5.33 -18.19
N GLY A 133 12.92 -4.86 -17.91
CA GLY A 133 12.04 -5.43 -16.91
C GLY A 133 10.58 -5.08 -17.09
N VAL A 134 9.74 -5.73 -16.30
CA VAL A 134 8.29 -5.54 -16.32
C VAL A 134 7.81 -5.12 -14.94
N ILE A 135 6.83 -4.22 -14.90
CA ILE A 135 6.06 -3.89 -13.71
C ILE A 135 4.63 -4.38 -13.93
N LEU A 136 4.13 -5.24 -13.05
CA LEU A 136 2.74 -5.68 -13.09
C LEU A 136 1.86 -4.69 -12.33
N SER A 137 0.94 -4.05 -13.03
CA SER A 137 -0.08 -3.19 -12.43
C SER A 137 -1.38 -3.96 -12.17
N LYS A 138 -2.17 -3.52 -11.19
CA LYS A 138 -3.47 -4.10 -10.81
C LYS A 138 -3.42 -5.59 -10.45
N LEU A 139 -2.37 -6.02 -9.79
CA LEU A 139 -2.22 -7.41 -9.38
C LEU A 139 -3.21 -7.85 -8.28
N ASP A 140 -3.78 -6.88 -7.57
CA ASP A 140 -4.89 -7.07 -6.63
C ASP A 140 -6.17 -7.61 -7.28
N GLY A 141 -6.40 -7.29 -8.56
CA GLY A 141 -7.50 -7.84 -9.37
C GLY A 141 -7.23 -9.21 -9.98
N ASP A 142 -5.97 -9.62 -10.10
CA ASP A 142 -5.59 -10.95 -10.61
C ASP A 142 -5.47 -11.97 -9.49
N THR A 143 -6.59 -12.66 -9.19
CA THR A 143 -6.66 -13.63 -8.09
C THR A 143 -5.76 -14.84 -8.28
N ARG A 144 -5.34 -15.16 -9.50
CA ARG A 144 -4.56 -16.37 -9.83
C ARG A 144 -3.12 -16.08 -10.26
N GLY A 145 -2.74 -14.81 -10.52
CA GLY A 145 -1.40 -14.42 -10.93
C GLY A 145 -0.96 -14.98 -12.30
N GLY A 146 -1.91 -15.37 -13.16
CA GLY A 146 -1.62 -15.97 -14.47
C GLY A 146 -0.87 -15.04 -15.42
N ALA A 147 -1.12 -13.72 -15.33
CA ALA A 147 -0.43 -12.72 -16.13
C ALA A 147 1.08 -12.74 -15.89
N ALA A 148 1.52 -12.93 -14.65
CA ALA A 148 2.95 -12.98 -14.29
C ALA A 148 3.69 -14.11 -15.02
N ILE A 149 3.11 -15.32 -15.01
CA ILE A 149 3.70 -16.49 -15.70
C ILE A 149 3.75 -16.24 -17.21
N SER A 150 2.64 -15.80 -17.80
CA SER A 150 2.51 -15.62 -19.24
C SER A 150 3.46 -14.55 -19.77
N VAL A 151 3.53 -13.40 -19.10
CA VAL A 151 4.45 -12.30 -19.48
C VAL A 151 5.90 -12.75 -19.35
N LYS A 152 6.28 -13.40 -18.25
CA LYS A 152 7.64 -13.91 -18.04
C LYS A 152 8.03 -14.93 -19.10
N ALA A 153 7.13 -15.87 -19.44
CA ALA A 153 7.40 -16.91 -20.42
C ALA A 153 7.62 -16.36 -21.84
N VAL A 154 6.84 -15.32 -22.24
CA VAL A 154 6.89 -14.78 -23.59
C VAL A 154 8.00 -13.73 -23.76
N CYS A 155 8.17 -12.83 -22.80
CA CYS A 155 9.18 -11.76 -22.92
C CYS A 155 10.57 -12.22 -22.47
N GLY A 156 10.68 -13.26 -21.65
CA GLY A 156 11.95 -13.68 -21.05
C GLY A 156 12.53 -12.70 -20.01
N LYS A 157 11.92 -11.51 -19.87
CA LYS A 157 12.42 -10.44 -19.01
C LYS A 157 11.94 -10.60 -17.56
N PRO A 158 12.71 -10.11 -16.57
CA PRO A 158 12.31 -10.20 -15.18
C PRO A 158 11.10 -9.30 -14.90
N ILE A 159 10.21 -9.76 -14.03
CA ILE A 159 9.24 -8.88 -13.37
C ILE A 159 9.97 -8.27 -12.19
N MET A 160 10.05 -6.93 -12.13
CA MET A 160 10.83 -6.22 -11.12
C MET A 160 9.96 -5.74 -9.97
N PHE A 161 8.75 -5.25 -10.29
CA PHE A 161 7.82 -4.71 -9.29
C PHE A 161 6.39 -5.19 -9.57
N SER A 162 5.59 -5.19 -8.51
CA SER A 162 4.14 -5.43 -8.56
C SER A 162 3.37 -4.34 -7.83
N CYS A 163 2.29 -3.86 -8.47
CA CYS A 163 1.34 -2.95 -7.84
C CYS A 163 0.17 -3.78 -7.31
N ILE A 164 -0.03 -3.72 -5.99
CA ILE A 164 -0.94 -4.58 -5.22
C ILE A 164 -2.19 -3.85 -4.70
N GLY A 165 -2.46 -2.66 -5.19
CA GLY A 165 -3.61 -1.85 -4.81
C GLY A 165 -3.59 -0.48 -5.48
N GLU A 166 -4.53 0.40 -5.10
CA GLU A 166 -4.72 1.72 -5.73
C GLU A 166 -3.88 2.85 -5.10
N LYS A 167 -3.49 2.72 -3.83
CA LYS A 167 -2.72 3.75 -3.12
C LYS A 167 -1.33 3.94 -3.74
N LEU A 168 -0.79 5.14 -3.63
CA LEU A 168 0.56 5.44 -4.13
C LEU A 168 1.67 4.67 -3.40
N THR A 169 1.36 4.10 -2.23
CA THR A 169 2.25 3.22 -1.48
C THR A 169 2.18 1.75 -1.88
N ASP A 170 1.18 1.36 -2.69
CA ASP A 170 0.89 -0.04 -3.01
C ASP A 170 1.74 -0.51 -4.20
N ILE A 171 3.03 -0.50 -4.04
CA ILE A 171 4.05 -1.07 -4.93
C ILE A 171 5.10 -1.78 -4.09
N GLU A 172 5.53 -2.94 -4.55
CA GLU A 172 6.58 -3.73 -3.91
C GLU A 172 7.50 -4.38 -4.95
N PRO A 173 8.74 -4.74 -4.60
CA PRO A 173 9.56 -5.63 -5.42
C PRO A 173 8.81 -6.93 -5.71
N PHE A 174 8.99 -7.48 -6.90
CA PHE A 174 8.33 -8.74 -7.24
C PHE A 174 9.07 -9.92 -6.62
N TYR A 175 8.36 -10.73 -5.84
CA TYR A 175 8.87 -11.93 -5.19
C TYR A 175 8.33 -13.18 -5.87
N PRO A 176 9.12 -13.88 -6.72
CA PRO A 176 8.67 -15.05 -7.49
C PRO A 176 8.10 -16.17 -6.61
N ASP A 177 8.73 -16.45 -5.47
CA ASP A 177 8.31 -17.52 -4.56
C ASP A 177 6.93 -17.25 -3.93
N ARG A 178 6.67 -15.99 -3.57
CA ARG A 178 5.35 -15.56 -3.06
C ARG A 178 4.29 -15.68 -4.13
N MET A 179 4.61 -15.26 -5.36
CA MET A 179 3.70 -15.39 -6.48
C MET A 179 3.41 -16.85 -6.81
N ALA A 180 4.41 -17.73 -6.81
CA ALA A 180 4.22 -19.16 -7.00
C ALA A 180 3.31 -19.76 -5.92
N SER A 181 3.52 -19.43 -4.66
CA SER A 181 2.67 -19.87 -3.54
C SER A 181 1.23 -19.40 -3.70
N ARG A 182 1.01 -18.14 -4.15
CA ARG A 182 -0.31 -17.59 -4.44
C ARG A 182 -1.01 -18.34 -5.58
N ILE A 183 -0.30 -18.62 -6.67
CA ILE A 183 -0.82 -19.37 -7.83
C ILE A 183 -1.23 -20.79 -7.44
N LEU A 184 -0.44 -21.45 -6.58
CA LEU A 184 -0.71 -22.79 -6.07
C LEU A 184 -1.80 -22.84 -5.00
N GLY A 185 -2.37 -21.68 -4.60
CA GLY A 185 -3.38 -21.60 -3.56
C GLY A 185 -2.86 -21.87 -2.14
N MET A 186 -1.53 -21.81 -1.95
CA MET A 186 -0.89 -22.02 -0.64
C MET A 186 -0.96 -20.80 0.28
N GLY A 187 -1.55 -19.69 -0.21
CA GLY A 187 -1.58 -18.41 0.50
C GLY A 187 -0.23 -17.67 0.46
N ASP A 188 -0.22 -16.45 0.96
CA ASP A 188 0.99 -15.61 1.05
C ASP A 188 1.36 -15.34 2.52
N VAL A 189 1.75 -16.42 3.21
CA VAL A 189 2.09 -16.37 4.64
C VAL A 189 3.35 -15.53 4.88
N LEU A 190 4.29 -15.50 3.94
CA LEU A 190 5.53 -14.71 4.08
C LEU A 190 5.24 -13.22 4.05
N THR A 191 4.40 -12.75 3.13
CA THR A 191 3.97 -11.34 3.11
C THR A 191 3.21 -10.96 4.39
N LEU A 192 2.44 -11.88 4.96
CA LEU A 192 1.76 -11.65 6.24
C LEU A 192 2.76 -11.49 7.38
N ILE A 193 3.79 -12.33 7.42
CA ILE A 193 4.87 -12.26 8.42
C ILE A 193 5.64 -10.95 8.30
N ASP A 194 6.03 -10.54 7.09
CA ASP A 194 6.77 -9.29 6.87
C ASP A 194 5.92 -8.07 7.27
N LYS A 195 4.66 -8.00 6.84
CA LYS A 195 3.75 -6.93 7.24
C LYS A 195 3.53 -6.89 8.75
N ALA A 196 3.45 -8.06 9.39
CA ALA A 196 3.37 -8.12 10.83
C ALA A 196 4.67 -7.58 11.48
N GLN A 197 5.84 -7.94 10.97
CA GLN A 197 7.11 -7.42 11.47
C GLN A 197 7.27 -5.91 11.27
N GLU A 198 6.85 -5.38 10.12
CA GLU A 198 6.86 -3.93 9.85
C GLU A 198 5.89 -3.14 10.74
N ALA A 199 4.76 -3.75 11.11
CA ALA A 199 3.75 -3.11 11.95
C ALA A 199 4.05 -3.17 13.44
N PHE A 200 4.87 -4.13 13.87
CA PHE A 200 5.27 -4.28 15.28
C PHE A 200 6.59 -3.55 15.57
N ASP A 201 6.49 -2.34 16.14
CA ASP A 201 7.61 -1.70 16.80
C ASP A 201 7.90 -2.45 18.12
N GLU A 202 9.04 -3.13 18.19
CA GLU A 202 9.46 -3.93 19.34
C GLU A 202 9.48 -3.10 20.64
N LYS A 203 9.83 -1.82 20.56
CA LYS A 203 9.81 -0.89 21.70
C LYS A 203 8.37 -0.65 22.20
N GLN A 204 7.43 -0.45 21.27
CA GLN A 204 6.03 -0.24 21.62
C GLN A 204 5.40 -1.51 22.21
N ALA A 205 5.78 -2.70 21.71
CA ALA A 205 5.33 -3.97 22.27
C ALA A 205 5.79 -4.16 23.73
N ILE A 206 7.05 -3.84 24.02
CA ILE A 206 7.61 -3.90 25.41
C ILE A 206 6.92 -2.89 26.33
N GLU A 207 6.67 -1.67 25.85
CA GLU A 207 5.95 -0.66 26.65
C GLU A 207 4.52 -1.06 26.91
N LEU A 208 3.83 -1.63 25.93
CA LEU A 208 2.47 -2.13 26.05
C LEU A 208 2.41 -3.28 27.06
N GLU A 209 3.35 -4.24 27.00
CA GLU A 209 3.43 -5.32 27.98
C GLU A 209 3.61 -4.78 29.41
N LYS A 210 4.47 -3.76 29.60
CA LYS A 210 4.65 -3.09 30.88
C LYS A 210 3.36 -2.42 31.36
N LYS A 211 2.64 -1.71 30.50
CA LYS A 211 1.37 -1.04 30.83
C LYS A 211 0.29 -2.06 31.19
N ILE A 212 0.18 -3.16 30.45
CA ILE A 212 -0.74 -4.25 30.75
C ILE A 212 -0.44 -4.86 32.13
N ARG A 213 0.84 -5.16 32.41
CA ARG A 213 1.26 -5.69 33.72
C ARG A 213 0.98 -4.71 34.87
N GLN A 214 1.10 -3.41 34.61
CA GLN A 214 0.79 -2.36 35.58
C GLN A 214 -0.70 -1.99 35.65
N GLN A 215 -1.57 -2.67 34.91
CA GLN A 215 -3.01 -2.37 34.81
C GLN A 215 -3.31 -0.93 34.37
N ARG A 216 -2.46 -0.33 33.57
CA ARG A 216 -2.55 1.06 33.08
C ARG A 216 -2.93 1.15 31.59
N PHE A 217 -3.53 0.10 31.02
CA PHE A 217 -4.01 0.09 29.65
C PHE A 217 -5.20 1.06 29.53
N ASP A 218 -5.05 2.10 28.69
CA ASP A 218 -6.02 3.17 28.48
C ASP A 218 -6.58 3.20 27.05
N LEU A 219 -7.45 4.17 26.76
CA LEU A 219 -8.05 4.34 25.43
C LEU A 219 -7.05 4.87 24.38
N ASN A 220 -5.93 5.51 24.77
CA ASN A 220 -4.87 5.86 23.83
C ASN A 220 -4.13 4.61 23.37
N ASP A 221 -3.83 3.69 24.29
CA ASP A 221 -3.20 2.41 23.96
C ASP A 221 -4.11 1.58 23.05
N PHE A 222 -5.42 1.59 23.33
CA PHE A 222 -6.42 0.91 22.50
C PHE A 222 -6.49 1.50 21.09
N LEU A 223 -6.48 2.84 20.96
CA LEU A 223 -6.45 3.53 19.66
C LEU A 223 -5.19 3.19 18.89
N GLY A 224 -4.02 3.21 19.55
CA GLY A 224 -2.73 2.84 18.94
C GLY A 224 -2.74 1.42 18.38
N GLN A 225 -3.30 0.45 19.14
CA GLN A 225 -3.44 -0.92 18.66
C GLN A 225 -4.37 -1.03 17.44
N MET A 226 -5.48 -0.28 17.42
CA MET A 226 -6.38 -0.24 16.26
C MET A 226 -5.71 0.35 15.03
N GLU A 227 -4.90 1.42 15.19
CA GLU A 227 -4.16 2.04 14.10
C GLU A 227 -3.07 1.09 13.56
N GLN A 228 -2.38 0.36 14.41
CA GLN A 228 -1.44 -0.69 13.99
C GLN A 228 -2.14 -1.81 13.21
N MET A 229 -3.29 -2.30 13.69
CA MET A 229 -4.08 -3.29 12.95
C MET A 229 -4.52 -2.77 11.57
N LYS A 230 -4.88 -1.49 11.46
CA LYS A 230 -5.24 -0.87 10.19
C LYS A 230 -4.06 -0.78 9.22
N ASN A 231 -2.84 -0.57 9.72
CA ASN A 231 -1.61 -0.55 8.93
C ASN A 231 -1.23 -1.94 8.35
N LEU A 232 -1.67 -3.04 8.98
CA LEU A 232 -1.52 -4.41 8.46
C LEU A 232 -2.36 -4.66 7.18
N GLY A 233 -3.29 -3.77 6.86
CA GLY A 233 -4.22 -3.88 5.75
C GLY A 233 -5.64 -4.21 6.20
N SER A 234 -6.59 -4.30 5.25
CA SER A 234 -7.96 -4.67 5.58
C SER A 234 -8.00 -6.11 6.12
N LEU A 235 -8.88 -6.37 7.09
CA LEU A 235 -9.05 -7.72 7.65
C LEU A 235 -9.41 -8.75 6.58
N SER A 236 -10.08 -8.33 5.51
CA SER A 236 -10.35 -9.15 4.33
C SER A 236 -9.06 -9.50 3.56
N SER A 237 -8.10 -8.58 3.48
CA SER A 237 -6.79 -8.82 2.83
C SER A 237 -5.95 -9.82 3.65
N ILE A 238 -5.92 -9.65 4.98
CA ILE A 238 -5.20 -10.56 5.89
C ILE A 238 -5.81 -11.97 5.84
N ALA A 239 -7.12 -12.05 5.82
CA ALA A 239 -7.82 -13.33 5.74
C ALA A 239 -7.60 -14.09 4.42
N GLY A 240 -7.45 -13.35 3.31
CA GLY A 240 -7.11 -13.94 2.01
C GLY A 240 -5.69 -14.53 1.96
N MET A 241 -4.81 -14.15 2.91
CA MET A 241 -3.43 -14.65 3.01
C MET A 241 -3.31 -15.92 3.85
N ILE A 242 -4.32 -16.28 4.65
CA ILE A 242 -4.30 -17.46 5.53
C ILE A 242 -4.82 -18.69 4.78
N PRO A 243 -4.01 -19.74 4.58
CA PRO A 243 -4.43 -20.97 3.91
C PRO A 243 -5.57 -21.64 4.68
N GLY A 244 -6.64 -22.05 3.97
CA GLY A 244 -7.76 -22.81 4.58
C GLY A 244 -8.81 -22.00 5.31
N LEU A 245 -8.69 -20.67 5.42
CA LEU A 245 -9.78 -19.83 5.94
C LEU A 245 -10.84 -19.62 4.85
N ASN A 246 -12.06 -20.09 5.18
CA ASN A 246 -13.18 -20.05 4.24
C ASN A 246 -13.68 -18.58 4.11
N GLN A 247 -13.55 -17.96 2.94
CA GLN A 247 -14.01 -16.58 2.68
C GLN A 247 -15.49 -16.37 3.06
N LYS A 248 -16.32 -17.45 3.02
CA LYS A 248 -17.71 -17.39 3.46
C LYS A 248 -17.86 -17.22 4.98
N ALA A 249 -16.92 -17.72 5.79
CA ALA A 249 -16.95 -17.55 7.24
C ALA A 249 -16.62 -16.12 7.66
N LEU A 250 -15.77 -15.44 6.90
CA LEU A 250 -15.40 -14.03 7.13
C LEU A 250 -16.47 -13.05 6.66
N ALA A 251 -17.15 -13.33 5.54
CA ALA A 251 -18.29 -12.53 5.08
C ALA A 251 -19.43 -12.53 6.12
N ASN A 252 -19.57 -13.59 6.88
CA ASN A 252 -20.54 -13.69 7.98
C ASN A 252 -20.07 -13.02 9.29
N ALA A 253 -18.79 -12.77 9.47
CA ALA A 253 -18.25 -12.13 10.67
C ALA A 253 -18.50 -10.62 10.73
N ASN A 254 -18.97 -10.01 9.62
CA ASN A 254 -19.42 -8.61 9.53
C ASN A 254 -18.44 -7.61 10.21
N ILE A 255 -17.12 -7.88 10.10
CA ILE A 255 -16.09 -6.98 10.62
C ILE A 255 -15.90 -5.91 9.55
N ASP A 256 -16.68 -4.83 9.71
CA ASP A 256 -16.67 -3.69 8.80
C ASP A 256 -15.53 -2.73 9.21
N ASP A 257 -14.58 -2.46 8.32
CA ASP A 257 -13.52 -1.46 8.51
C ASP A 257 -14.12 -0.11 8.95
N LYS A 258 -15.35 0.20 8.52
CA LYS A 258 -16.11 1.36 8.96
C LYS A 258 -16.45 1.35 10.46
N GLN A 259 -16.57 0.18 11.08
CA GLN A 259 -16.80 0.10 12.55
C GLN A 259 -15.54 0.50 13.31
N MET A 260 -14.36 0.10 12.84
CA MET A 260 -13.10 0.54 13.43
C MET A 260 -12.92 2.05 13.28
N ASP A 261 -13.23 2.63 12.12
CA ASP A 261 -13.17 4.07 11.91
C ASP A 261 -14.13 4.84 12.84
N ARG A 262 -15.33 4.32 13.09
CA ARG A 262 -16.30 4.89 14.04
C ARG A 262 -15.77 4.88 15.46
N VAL A 263 -15.19 3.75 15.90
CA VAL A 263 -14.59 3.64 17.23
C VAL A 263 -13.43 4.60 17.38
N ALA A 264 -12.54 4.69 16.39
CA ALA A 264 -11.44 5.65 16.38
C ALA A 264 -11.93 7.10 16.45
N ALA A 265 -12.98 7.45 15.71
CA ALA A 265 -13.58 8.79 15.73
C ALA A 265 -14.14 9.16 17.12
N ILE A 266 -14.81 8.19 17.80
CA ILE A 266 -15.32 8.40 19.18
C ILE A 266 -14.16 8.69 20.13
N ILE A 267 -13.08 7.89 20.08
CA ILE A 267 -11.91 8.06 20.96
C ILE A 267 -11.20 9.38 20.64
N LYS A 268 -11.03 9.74 19.38
CA LYS A 268 -10.40 11.01 18.95
C LYS A 268 -11.21 12.23 19.39
N SER A 269 -12.53 12.12 19.56
CA SER A 269 -13.41 13.17 20.08
C SER A 269 -13.31 13.36 21.61
N MET A 270 -12.64 12.47 22.33
CA MET A 270 -12.40 12.58 23.76
C MET A 270 -11.18 13.47 24.06
N THR A 271 -11.19 14.14 25.21
CA THR A 271 -9.99 14.84 25.71
C THR A 271 -8.92 13.86 26.16
N PRO A 272 -7.61 14.25 26.26
CA PRO A 272 -6.56 13.38 26.75
C PRO A 272 -6.89 12.73 28.11
N GLY A 273 -7.37 13.53 29.09
CA GLY A 273 -7.75 13.00 30.42
C GLY A 273 -8.93 12.03 30.40
N GLU A 274 -9.86 12.15 29.44
CA GLU A 274 -10.96 11.21 29.26
C GLU A 274 -10.50 9.88 28.65
N ARG A 275 -9.45 9.93 27.81
CA ARG A 275 -8.84 8.71 27.24
C ARG A 275 -8.02 7.95 28.28
N GLU A 276 -7.28 8.69 29.13
CA GLU A 276 -6.50 8.11 30.22
C GLU A 276 -7.39 7.54 31.33
N ASN A 277 -8.48 8.23 31.64
CA ASN A 277 -9.41 7.82 32.70
C ASN A 277 -10.88 7.91 32.24
N PRO A 278 -11.39 6.86 31.57
CA PRO A 278 -12.76 6.84 31.09
C PRO A 278 -13.84 6.95 32.18
N SER A 279 -13.50 6.72 33.46
CA SER A 279 -14.45 6.79 34.57
C SER A 279 -14.98 8.23 34.83
N ILE A 280 -14.25 9.26 34.36
CA ILE A 280 -14.70 10.66 34.47
C ILE A 280 -15.78 11.06 33.46
N ILE A 281 -16.09 10.18 32.49
CA ILE A 281 -17.02 10.46 31.39
C ILE A 281 -18.46 10.35 31.90
N ASN A 282 -19.03 11.48 32.31
CA ASN A 282 -20.42 11.61 32.73
C ASN A 282 -21.37 11.82 31.52
N SER A 283 -22.67 11.96 31.79
CA SER A 283 -23.71 12.09 30.76
C SER A 283 -23.48 13.29 29.80
N SER A 284 -23.10 14.46 30.33
CA SER A 284 -22.81 15.66 29.54
C SER A 284 -21.60 15.47 28.62
N ARG A 285 -20.53 14.83 29.14
CA ARG A 285 -19.34 14.51 28.33
C ARG A 285 -19.64 13.53 27.21
N LYS A 286 -20.47 12.49 27.48
CA LYS A 286 -20.94 11.56 26.44
C LYS A 286 -21.68 12.25 25.31
N GLN A 287 -22.56 13.22 25.64
CA GLN A 287 -23.26 14.01 24.62
C GLN A 287 -22.29 14.85 23.79
N ARG A 288 -21.32 15.52 24.41
CA ARG A 288 -20.29 16.30 23.72
C ARG A 288 -19.43 15.40 22.81
N ILE A 289 -18.97 14.23 23.30
CA ILE A 289 -18.17 13.27 22.52
C ILE A 289 -18.97 12.78 21.31
N ALA A 290 -20.23 12.40 21.52
CA ALA A 290 -21.12 11.93 20.46
C ALA A 290 -21.34 13.00 19.39
N ALA A 291 -21.61 14.24 19.79
CA ALA A 291 -21.78 15.38 18.88
C ALA A 291 -20.49 15.67 18.08
N GLY A 292 -19.32 15.60 18.76
CA GLY A 292 -18.03 15.89 18.13
C GLY A 292 -17.60 14.88 17.05
N CYS A 293 -18.07 13.63 17.11
CA CYS A 293 -17.78 12.58 16.12
C CYS A 293 -18.96 12.25 15.19
N GLY A 294 -20.11 12.96 15.32
CA GLY A 294 -21.30 12.68 14.51
C GLY A 294 -21.99 11.34 14.81
N MET A 295 -21.77 10.79 16.01
CA MET A 295 -22.32 9.50 16.47
C MET A 295 -23.41 9.72 17.53
N GLN A 296 -24.07 8.62 17.93
CA GLN A 296 -25.06 8.65 19.00
C GLN A 296 -24.45 8.37 20.37
N VAL A 297 -25.07 8.90 21.44
CA VAL A 297 -24.63 8.60 22.82
C VAL A 297 -24.63 7.10 23.12
N GLN A 298 -25.47 6.34 22.45
CA GLN A 298 -25.52 4.88 22.54
C GLN A 298 -24.23 4.22 22.04
N ASP A 299 -23.61 4.75 20.98
CA ASP A 299 -22.35 4.22 20.44
C ASP A 299 -21.18 4.49 21.41
N VAL A 300 -21.15 5.67 22.02
CA VAL A 300 -20.19 6.01 23.08
C VAL A 300 -20.35 5.07 24.27
N ASN A 301 -21.58 4.79 24.71
CA ASN A 301 -21.85 3.85 25.81
C ASN A 301 -21.41 2.43 25.47
N ARG A 302 -21.62 1.98 24.22
CA ARG A 302 -21.20 0.66 23.75
C ARG A 302 -19.70 0.52 23.82
N LEU A 303 -18.97 1.50 23.30
CA LEU A 303 -17.51 1.53 23.34
C LEU A 303 -16.98 1.46 24.77
N LEU A 304 -17.49 2.31 25.66
CA LEU A 304 -17.04 2.34 27.06
C LEU A 304 -17.26 1.00 27.77
N ARG A 305 -18.42 0.33 27.54
CA ARG A 305 -18.69 -1.00 28.10
C ARG A 305 -17.73 -2.05 27.55
N GLN A 306 -17.51 -2.07 26.23
CA GLN A 306 -16.58 -3.00 25.59
C GLN A 306 -15.16 -2.82 26.13
N PHE A 307 -14.74 -1.57 26.33
CA PHE A 307 -13.44 -1.26 26.90
C PHE A 307 -13.31 -1.73 28.36
N GLU A 308 -14.33 -1.51 29.20
CA GLU A 308 -14.37 -2.01 30.57
C GLU A 308 -14.32 -3.55 30.64
N ASP A 309 -15.06 -4.24 29.77
CA ASP A 309 -15.07 -5.69 29.71
C ASP A 309 -13.71 -6.25 29.27
N MET A 310 -13.07 -5.60 28.30
CA MET A 310 -11.70 -5.92 27.89
C MET A 310 -10.71 -5.72 29.05
N GLN A 311 -10.77 -4.59 29.77
CA GLN A 311 -9.92 -4.38 30.96
C GLN A 311 -10.14 -5.44 32.05
N LYS A 312 -11.38 -5.87 32.27
CA LYS A 312 -11.69 -6.95 33.20
C LYS A 312 -11.05 -8.28 32.78
N MET A 313 -11.16 -8.61 31.48
CA MET A 313 -10.50 -9.81 30.94
C MET A 313 -8.98 -9.73 31.10
N MET A 314 -8.36 -8.61 30.75
CA MET A 314 -6.91 -8.43 30.90
C MET A 314 -6.45 -8.57 32.36
N LYS A 315 -7.22 -8.07 33.34
CA LYS A 315 -6.95 -8.27 34.77
C LYS A 315 -6.98 -9.73 35.16
N GLN A 316 -7.85 -10.54 34.59
CA GLN A 316 -7.91 -11.98 34.87
C GLN A 316 -6.70 -12.75 34.35
N PHE A 317 -6.10 -12.29 33.22
CA PHE A 317 -4.91 -12.91 32.62
C PHE A 317 -3.60 -12.46 33.26
N THR A 318 -3.55 -11.27 33.90
CA THR A 318 -2.35 -10.75 34.57
C THR A 318 -2.27 -11.04 36.06
N GLY A 319 -3.34 -11.56 36.70
CA GLY A 319 -3.40 -11.89 38.13
C GLY A 319 -2.56 -13.14 38.50
N LYS A 320 -2.13 -13.23 39.78
CA LYS A 320 -1.30 -14.34 40.33
C LYS A 320 -1.83 -15.77 40.07
N GLY A 321 -3.03 -15.92 39.51
CA GLY A 321 -3.65 -17.20 39.11
C GLY A 321 -3.59 -17.54 37.61
N ALA A 322 -3.07 -16.62 36.75
CA ALA A 322 -3.10 -16.79 35.33
C ALA A 322 -2.28 -17.99 34.81
N ARG A 323 -1.11 -18.25 35.39
CA ARG A 323 -0.27 -19.42 35.06
C ARG A 323 -0.97 -20.77 35.29
N LYS A 324 -1.81 -20.87 36.32
CA LYS A 324 -2.59 -22.11 36.62
C LYS A 324 -3.76 -22.32 35.65
N LYS A 325 -4.34 -21.23 35.11
CA LYS A 325 -5.45 -21.30 34.13
C LYS A 325 -4.95 -21.57 32.71
N LEU A 326 -3.85 -20.95 32.27
CA LEU A 326 -3.23 -21.21 30.96
C LEU A 326 -2.79 -22.66 30.79
N ALA A 327 -2.24 -23.28 31.86
CA ALA A 327 -1.89 -24.70 31.86
C ALA A 327 -3.12 -25.63 31.68
N ARG A 328 -4.31 -25.18 32.01
CA ARG A 328 -5.58 -25.92 31.85
C ARG A 328 -6.13 -25.89 30.43
N PHE A 329 -5.70 -24.89 29.62
CA PHE A 329 -6.09 -24.71 28.20
C PHE A 329 -5.02 -25.21 27.21
N GLY A 330 -3.97 -25.90 27.67
CA GLY A 330 -2.98 -26.54 26.79
C GLY A 330 -1.99 -25.59 26.10
N LEU A 331 -1.98 -24.33 26.47
CA LEU A 331 -1.00 -23.33 26.00
C LEU A 331 0.16 -23.27 27.01
N LYS A 332 1.30 -23.86 26.60
CA LYS A 332 2.57 -23.75 27.34
C LYS A 332 3.33 -22.51 26.92
#